data_a4a2839c59d9a30f2b932e7a458464a5
#
_entry.id   a4a2839c59d9a30f2b932e7a458464a5
#
_cell.length_a   1.000
_cell.length_b   1.000
_cell.length_c   1.000
_cell.angle_alpha   90.00
_cell.angle_beta   90.00
_cell.angle_gamma   90.00
#
_symmetry.space_group_name_H-M   'P 1'
#
loop_
_entity.id
_entity.type
_entity.pdbx_description
1 polymer ?
#
loop_
_entity_poly.entity_id
_entity_poly.type
_entity_poly.pdbx_seq_one_letter_code
_entity_poly.pdbx_strand_id
1 'polypeptide(L)'
;YLQTHSTNPLLPLATLTRAIETFFANYPVHDTLFSVTRVQTRFWDSLARAVNHNPNILIRTQDLPPLYEENSCLYIFEGKLLAERHNRIGLRPYLFQIERREAQDIDEEIDFEIAEMMFQRLHGRDNG
;
A
#
# COMPACT_ATOMS: atom_id res chain seq x y z
N TYR A 1 15.20 -9.04 1.91
CA TYR A 1 15.03 -8.44 0.57
C TYR A 1 13.98 -7.34 0.63
N LEU A 2 14.33 -6.21 0.04
CA LEU A 2 13.44 -5.07 -0.16
C LEU A 2 13.18 -4.94 -1.66
N GLN A 3 11.91 -4.95 -2.04
CA GLN A 3 11.49 -4.76 -3.42
C GLN A 3 10.56 -3.55 -3.51
N THR A 4 10.86 -2.63 -4.42
CA THR A 4 10.02 -1.47 -4.71
C THR A 4 9.65 -1.45 -6.19
N HIS A 5 8.55 -0.76 -6.50
CA HIS A 5 8.13 -0.59 -7.90
C HIS A 5 8.85 0.59 -8.53
N SER A 6 9.50 0.36 -9.68
CA SER A 6 10.24 1.42 -10.38
C SER A 6 9.35 2.52 -10.96
N THR A 7 8.05 2.24 -11.11
CA THR A 7 7.06 3.19 -11.62
C THR A 7 6.42 4.05 -10.53
N ASN A 8 6.92 3.97 -9.29
CA ASN A 8 6.38 4.77 -8.20
C ASN A 8 7.36 5.87 -7.77
N PRO A 9 7.30 7.06 -8.42
CA PRO A 9 8.23 8.16 -8.13
C PRO A 9 7.92 8.91 -6.83
N LEU A 10 6.77 8.65 -6.20
CA LEU A 10 6.31 9.39 -5.03
C LEU A 10 6.63 8.71 -3.71
N LEU A 11 7.28 7.54 -3.73
CA LEU A 11 7.64 6.81 -2.52
C LEU A 11 8.91 7.40 -1.91
N PRO A 12 8.81 8.15 -0.78
CA PRO A 12 9.97 8.83 -0.21
C PRO A 12 10.87 7.87 0.56
N LEU A 13 12.14 8.26 0.68
CA LEU A 13 13.13 7.49 1.44
C LEU A 13 12.72 7.32 2.91
N ALA A 14 12.09 8.33 3.49
CA ALA A 14 11.60 8.25 4.87
C ALA A 14 10.59 7.11 5.07
N THR A 15 9.72 6.90 4.08
CA THR A 15 8.74 5.81 4.10
C THR A 15 9.44 4.46 4.00
N LEU A 16 10.44 4.32 3.13
CA LEU A 16 11.24 3.11 3.01
C LEU A 16 11.95 2.78 4.32
N THR A 17 12.58 3.78 4.96
CA THR A 17 13.26 3.60 6.24
C THR A 17 12.30 3.15 7.33
N ARG A 18 11.14 3.78 7.42
CA ARG A 18 10.10 3.42 8.38
C ARG A 18 9.60 2.00 8.17
N ALA A 19 9.44 1.57 6.92
CA ALA A 19 9.02 0.21 6.58
C ALA A 19 10.05 -0.82 7.03
N ILE A 20 11.33 -0.56 6.79
CA ILE A 20 12.43 -1.45 7.20
C ILE A 20 12.47 -1.57 8.72
N GLU A 21 12.38 -0.46 9.44
CA GLU A 21 12.34 -0.45 10.90
C GLU A 21 11.12 -1.21 11.43
N THR A 22 9.96 -1.02 10.81
CA THR A 22 8.72 -1.71 11.19
C THR A 22 8.86 -3.22 10.98
N PHE A 23 9.45 -3.65 9.87
CA PHE A 23 9.67 -5.06 9.60
C PHE A 23 10.53 -5.71 10.68
N PHE A 24 11.68 -5.12 11.00
CA PHE A 24 12.57 -5.68 12.01
C PHE A 24 11.96 -5.64 13.42
N ALA A 25 11.17 -4.65 13.74
CA ALA A 25 10.50 -4.55 15.03
C ALA A 25 9.43 -5.64 15.22
N ASN A 26 8.87 -6.16 14.14
CA ASN A 26 7.79 -7.14 14.16
C ASN A 26 8.23 -8.56 13.75
N TYR A 27 9.46 -8.71 13.34
CA TYR A 27 10.04 -10.01 13.00
C TYR A 27 10.44 -10.75 14.29
N PRO A 28 10.23 -12.07 14.44
CA PRO A 28 9.66 -13.00 13.44
C PRO A 28 8.14 -13.24 13.56
N VAL A 29 7.43 -12.47 14.38
CA VAL A 29 5.98 -12.60 14.53
C VAL A 29 5.29 -12.38 13.18
N HIS A 30 5.73 -11.35 12.44
CA HIS A 30 5.36 -11.14 11.05
C HIS A 30 6.56 -11.49 10.16
N ASP A 31 6.35 -12.35 9.19
CA ASP A 31 7.41 -12.89 8.34
C ASP A 31 7.62 -12.09 7.04
N THR A 32 6.70 -11.20 6.72
CA THR A 32 6.79 -10.32 5.57
C THR A 32 6.11 -9.01 5.89
N LEU A 33 6.39 -7.98 5.06
CA LEU A 33 5.73 -6.71 5.12
C LEU A 33 5.43 -6.26 3.69
N PHE A 34 4.23 -5.78 3.43
CA PHE A 34 3.94 -5.15 2.15
C PHE A 34 3.07 -3.91 2.34
N SER A 35 3.20 -2.98 1.40
CA SER A 35 2.50 -1.71 1.47
C SER A 35 1.04 -1.82 1.04
N VAL A 36 0.19 -1.09 1.75
CA VAL A 36 -1.25 -1.06 1.49
C VAL A 36 -1.76 0.37 1.53
N THR A 37 -2.87 0.58 0.86
CA THR A 37 -3.64 1.81 0.94
C THR A 37 -4.91 1.51 1.73
N ARG A 38 -5.17 2.31 2.75
CA ARG A 38 -6.41 2.20 3.52
C ARG A 38 -7.57 2.73 2.68
N VAL A 39 -8.63 1.92 2.55
CA VAL A 39 -9.82 2.28 1.79
C VAL A 39 -11.05 2.15 2.70
N GLN A 40 -11.83 3.20 2.76
CA GLN A 40 -13.00 3.26 3.64
C GLN A 40 -14.21 3.70 2.83
N THR A 41 -14.61 2.83 1.92
CA THR A 41 -15.75 3.04 1.02
C THR A 41 -16.57 1.76 0.90
N ARG A 42 -17.73 1.83 0.25
CA ARG A 42 -18.60 0.67 0.08
C ARG A 42 -18.16 -0.13 -1.14
N PHE A 43 -17.94 -1.42 -0.93
CA PHE A 43 -17.57 -2.35 -2.00
C PHE A 43 -18.68 -3.36 -2.26
N TRP A 44 -18.83 -3.72 -3.51
CA TRP A 44 -19.75 -4.74 -3.98
C TRP A 44 -18.99 -5.75 -4.82
N ASP A 45 -19.38 -7.02 -4.73
CA ASP A 45 -18.79 -8.02 -5.62
C ASP A 45 -19.51 -8.05 -6.98
N SER A 46 -19.02 -8.87 -7.90
CA SER A 46 -19.57 -8.96 -9.26
C SER A 46 -21.01 -9.50 -9.31
N LEU A 47 -21.47 -10.12 -8.22
CA LEU A 47 -22.83 -10.64 -8.08
C LEU A 47 -23.74 -9.65 -7.36
N ALA A 48 -23.30 -8.41 -7.19
CA ALA A 48 -24.01 -7.34 -6.51
C ALA A 48 -24.31 -7.65 -5.04
N ARG A 49 -23.37 -8.33 -4.37
CA ARG A 49 -23.45 -8.58 -2.92
C ARG A 49 -22.55 -7.58 -2.21
N ALA A 50 -23.03 -7.04 -1.09
CA ALA A 50 -22.24 -6.13 -0.27
C ALA A 50 -21.04 -6.85 0.36
N VAL A 51 -19.85 -6.26 0.25
CA VAL A 51 -18.60 -6.86 0.76
C VAL A 51 -18.33 -6.43 2.19
N ASN A 52 -18.37 -5.13 2.46
CA ASN A 52 -17.92 -4.56 3.74
C ASN A 52 -18.99 -3.74 4.46
N HIS A 53 -20.24 -3.88 4.08
CA HIS A 53 -21.32 -3.11 4.68
C HIS A 53 -22.64 -3.87 4.61
N ASN A 54 -23.61 -3.44 5.43
CA ASN A 54 -24.98 -3.95 5.35
C ASN A 54 -25.81 -2.91 4.58
N PRO A 55 -26.32 -3.25 3.37
CA PRO A 55 -27.05 -2.28 2.55
C PRO A 55 -28.38 -1.82 3.17
N ASN A 56 -28.86 -2.54 4.19
CA ASN A 56 -30.10 -2.16 4.90
C ASN A 56 -29.87 -1.14 6.01
N ILE A 57 -28.59 -0.82 6.32
CA ILE A 57 -28.23 0.12 7.37
C ILE A 57 -27.45 1.28 6.73
N LEU A 58 -27.94 2.51 6.92
CA LEU A 58 -27.28 3.69 6.40
C LEU A 58 -26.19 4.15 7.39
N ILE A 59 -24.95 3.78 7.10
CA ILE A 59 -23.78 4.17 7.88
C ILE A 59 -22.91 5.07 7.01
N ARG A 60 -22.34 6.12 7.61
CA ARG A 60 -21.41 7.00 6.91
C ARG A 60 -20.15 6.21 6.52
N THR A 61 -19.53 6.55 5.37
CA THR A 61 -18.35 5.84 4.88
C THR A 61 -17.20 5.86 5.88
N GLN A 62 -17.05 6.94 6.63
CA GLN A 62 -16.00 7.07 7.65
C GLN A 62 -16.20 6.14 8.85
N ASP A 63 -17.40 5.61 9.05
CA ASP A 63 -17.73 4.66 10.13
C ASP A 63 -17.70 3.20 9.68
N LEU A 64 -17.41 2.95 8.39
CA LEU A 64 -17.27 1.60 7.87
C LEU A 64 -15.96 0.96 8.35
N PRO A 65 -15.92 -0.37 8.53
CA PRO A 65 -14.67 -1.06 8.76
C PRO A 65 -13.70 -0.81 7.59
N PRO A 66 -12.45 -0.40 7.84
CA PRO A 66 -11.51 -0.16 6.75
C PRO A 66 -11.09 -1.45 6.09
N LEU A 67 -10.89 -1.40 4.78
CA LEU A 67 -10.21 -2.43 4.00
C LEU A 67 -8.87 -1.89 3.54
N TYR A 68 -7.97 -2.78 3.17
CA TYR A 68 -6.62 -2.42 2.77
C TYR A 68 -6.35 -2.99 1.40
N GLU A 69 -6.01 -2.11 0.46
CA GLU A 69 -5.66 -2.47 -0.91
C GLU A 69 -4.17 -2.70 -1.00
N GLU A 70 -3.75 -3.86 -1.53
CA GLU A 70 -2.35 -4.11 -1.84
C GLU A 70 -1.97 -3.22 -3.02
N ASN A 71 -1.07 -2.25 -2.78
CA ASN A 71 -0.72 -1.27 -3.80
C ASN A 71 0.56 -1.60 -4.56
N SER A 72 1.23 -2.69 -4.20
CA SER A 72 2.43 -3.21 -4.87
C SER A 72 3.64 -2.27 -4.89
N CYS A 73 3.66 -1.27 -4.02
CA CYS A 73 4.75 -0.30 -4.00
C CYS A 73 5.98 -0.80 -3.26
N LEU A 74 5.80 -1.65 -2.26
CA LEU A 74 6.85 -2.03 -1.34
C LEU A 74 6.61 -3.43 -0.79
N TYR A 75 7.65 -4.28 -0.85
CA TYR A 75 7.66 -5.61 -0.24
C TYR A 75 8.96 -5.82 0.50
N ILE A 76 8.90 -6.33 1.74
CA ILE A 76 10.06 -6.76 2.51
C ILE A 76 9.86 -8.22 2.90
N PHE A 77 10.83 -9.07 2.57
CA PHE A 77 10.76 -10.50 2.82
C PHE A 77 12.16 -11.10 2.89
N GLU A 78 12.27 -12.27 3.50
CA GLU A 78 13.53 -13.03 3.48
C GLU A 78 13.67 -13.81 2.17
N GLY A 79 14.91 -13.94 1.67
CA GLY A 79 15.19 -14.72 0.48
C GLY A 79 14.79 -16.19 0.61
N LYS A 80 14.88 -16.74 1.83
CA LYS A 80 14.41 -18.08 2.15
C LYS A 80 12.92 -18.27 1.84
N LEU A 81 12.11 -17.26 2.16
CA LEU A 81 10.68 -17.30 1.89
C LEU A 81 10.39 -17.39 0.40
N LEU A 82 11.09 -16.60 -0.41
CA LEU A 82 10.93 -16.61 -1.86
C LEU A 82 11.33 -17.98 -2.43
N ALA A 83 12.43 -18.55 -1.95
CA ALA A 83 12.91 -19.85 -2.41
C ALA A 83 11.95 -21.00 -2.06
N GLU A 84 11.36 -20.98 -0.86
CA GLU A 84 10.47 -22.03 -0.38
C GLU A 84 9.04 -21.92 -0.91
N ARG A 85 8.52 -20.72 -1.02
CA ARG A 85 7.11 -20.49 -1.35
C ARG A 85 6.87 -19.92 -2.73
N HIS A 86 7.89 -19.47 -3.43
CA HIS A 86 7.79 -18.78 -4.71
C HIS A 86 6.86 -17.56 -4.63
N ASN A 87 6.87 -16.87 -3.47
CA ASN A 87 5.98 -15.75 -3.19
C ASN A 87 6.68 -14.73 -2.30
N ARG A 88 6.33 -13.47 -2.46
CA ARG A 88 6.81 -12.35 -1.63
C ARG A 88 6.01 -12.17 -0.35
N ILE A 89 4.88 -12.84 -0.25
CA ILE A 89 3.97 -12.75 0.90
C ILE A 89 4.01 -14.07 1.64
N GLY A 90 4.33 -14.00 2.93
CA GLY A 90 4.41 -15.17 3.79
C GLY A 90 3.06 -15.52 4.43
N LEU A 91 3.13 -16.30 5.49
CA LEU A 91 1.95 -16.75 6.22
C LEU A 91 1.40 -15.68 7.17
N ARG A 92 2.24 -14.76 7.63
CA ARG A 92 1.88 -13.74 8.62
C ARG A 92 2.38 -12.37 8.17
N PRO A 93 1.81 -11.82 7.08
CA PRO A 93 2.26 -10.54 6.57
C PRO A 93 1.85 -9.38 7.49
N TYR A 94 2.69 -8.36 7.54
CA TYR A 94 2.38 -7.09 8.17
C TYR A 94 1.90 -6.12 7.08
N LEU A 95 0.73 -5.53 7.28
CA LEU A 95 0.17 -4.54 6.36
C LEU A 95 0.71 -3.17 6.73
N PHE A 96 1.60 -2.64 5.91
CA PHE A 96 2.23 -1.34 6.13
C PHE A 96 1.48 -0.27 5.35
N GLN A 97 0.76 0.58 6.07
CA GLN A 97 -0.06 1.62 5.44
C GLN A 97 0.80 2.78 4.96
N ILE A 98 0.64 3.15 3.70
CA ILE A 98 1.21 4.36 3.12
C ILE A 98 0.09 5.25 2.60
N GLU A 99 0.40 6.53 2.38
CA GLU A 99 -0.59 7.46 1.86
C GLU A 99 -0.90 7.17 0.39
N ARG A 100 -2.13 7.45 -0.02
CA ARG A 100 -2.58 7.20 -1.40
C ARG A 100 -1.69 7.89 -2.43
N ARG A 101 -1.21 9.10 -2.14
CA ARG A 101 -0.32 9.84 -3.04
C ARG A 101 1.03 9.16 -3.23
N GLU A 102 1.53 8.45 -2.19
CA GLU A 102 2.79 7.70 -2.27
C GLU A 102 2.64 6.42 -3.10
N ALA A 103 1.40 5.93 -3.22
CA ALA A 103 1.08 4.69 -3.92
C ALA A 103 0.75 4.88 -5.40
N GLN A 104 0.83 6.11 -5.92
CA GLN A 104 0.48 6.40 -7.31
C GLN A 104 1.44 5.69 -8.28
N ASP A 105 0.91 4.76 -9.04
CA ASP A 105 1.65 4.00 -10.05
C ASP A 105 1.55 4.69 -11.42
N ILE A 106 2.55 4.51 -12.26
CA ILE A 106 2.59 5.11 -13.60
C ILE A 106 2.32 4.03 -14.65
N ASP A 107 1.06 3.64 -14.78
CA ASP A 107 0.63 2.64 -15.76
C ASP A 107 0.16 3.26 -17.07
N GLU A 108 -0.34 4.49 -17.02
CA GLU A 108 -0.85 5.22 -18.17
C GLU A 108 -0.27 6.64 -18.18
N GLU A 109 -0.34 7.30 -19.35
CA GLU A 109 0.17 8.67 -19.51
C GLU A 109 -0.47 9.65 -18.52
N ILE A 110 -1.78 9.50 -18.27
CA ILE A 110 -2.48 10.36 -17.31
C ILE A 110 -1.97 10.14 -15.87
N ASP A 111 -1.63 8.90 -15.52
CA ASP A 111 -1.05 8.60 -14.22
C ASP A 111 0.33 9.23 -14.07
N PHE A 112 1.11 9.27 -15.15
CA PHE A 112 2.40 9.96 -15.15
C PHE A 112 2.23 11.45 -14.91
N GLU A 113 1.28 12.09 -15.57
CA GLU A 113 0.99 13.51 -15.38
C GLU A 113 0.56 13.82 -13.95
N ILE A 114 -0.29 13.00 -13.37
CA ILE A 114 -0.73 13.15 -11.97
C ILE A 114 0.46 13.00 -11.03
N ALA A 115 1.29 11.99 -11.24
CA ALA A 115 2.47 11.75 -10.40
C ALA A 115 3.46 12.92 -10.49
N GLU A 116 3.67 13.46 -11.69
CA GLU A 116 4.54 14.63 -11.92
C GLU A 116 4.03 15.85 -11.16
N MET A 117 2.74 16.13 -11.24
CA MET A 117 2.13 17.25 -10.51
C MET A 117 2.29 17.09 -8.99
N MET A 118 2.06 15.89 -8.47
CA MET A 118 2.21 15.60 -7.05
C MET A 118 3.65 15.73 -6.60
N PHE A 119 4.59 15.25 -7.41
CA PHE A 119 6.02 15.36 -7.14
C PHE A 119 6.46 16.82 -7.04
N GLN A 120 6.04 17.64 -7.99
CA GLN A 120 6.34 19.08 -8.00
C GLN A 120 5.77 19.77 -6.76
N ARG A 121 4.57 19.43 -6.32
CA ARG A 121 3.98 19.99 -5.11
C ARG A 121 4.76 19.63 -3.85
N LEU A 122 5.20 18.37 -3.75
CA LEU A 122 5.95 17.89 -2.58
C LEU A 122 7.33 18.53 -2.49
N HIS A 123 8.05 18.62 -3.60
CA HIS A 123 9.42 19.16 -3.64
C HIS A 123 9.47 20.67 -3.79
N GLY A 124 8.45 21.28 -4.37
CA GLY A 124 8.33 22.73 -4.46
C GLY A 124 8.18 23.42 -3.11
N ARG A 125 7.65 22.71 -2.10
CA ARG A 125 7.50 23.24 -0.74
C ARG A 125 8.82 23.26 0.03
N ASP A 126 9.72 22.32 -0.28
CA ASP A 126 11.01 22.20 0.40
C ASP A 126 12.03 23.24 -0.09
N ASN A 127 11.78 23.83 -1.25
CA ASN A 127 12.66 24.82 -1.88
C ASN A 127 12.17 26.27 -1.70
N GLY A 128 11.08 26.45 -0.97
CA GLY A 128 10.47 27.77 -0.78
C GLY A 128 10.82 28.40 0.59
#